data_ede1ecdf504ecea18ea8155c389cab4c
#
_entry.id   ede1ecdf504ecea18ea8155c389cab4c
#
_cell.length_a   1.000
_cell.length_b   1.000
_cell.length_c   1.000
_cell.angle_alpha   90.00
_cell.angle_beta   90.00
_cell.angle_gamma   90.00
#
_symmetry.space_group_name_H-M   'P 1'
#
loop_
_entity.id
_entity.type
_entity.pdbx_description
1 polymer ?
#
loop_
_entity_poly.entity_id
_entity_poly.type
_entity_poly.pdbx_seq_one_letter_code
_entity_poly.pdbx_strand_id
1 'polypeptide(L)'
;MPGSSSDAGNRPNVRYVAISVDDGSKPDLRTAELLHKHGLQATFYVPARNPERPVITPSEVREIATHFEVGSHTLNHSPLRFLSQRAAAREIQEGKDWLEDVLGRNVVAFCYPRGKFNSRTPTLVKQAGFLGARTCLMCLTDFPRDPFLWGISSLAFRLSRTIQVRHALLEKNLAGLRNFVREYRGETDWRRHFSRSIEIVRSRGGVAHLNMHSWEIDEQSQWADLESVFREIAQSGLTPVTNGDLFRMWSPSAVQPLAMSEATSQSK
;
A
#
# COMPACT_ATOMS: atom_id res chain seq x y z
N MET A 1 -11.18 -41.60 4.28
CA MET A 1 -10.32 -40.54 3.78
C MET A 1 -11.13 -39.62 2.89
N PRO A 2 -11.60 -38.45 3.29
CA PRO A 2 -12.10 -37.44 2.35
C PRO A 2 -10.97 -36.45 2.08
N GLY A 3 -10.69 -36.25 0.78
CA GLY A 3 -9.65 -35.40 0.27
C GLY A 3 -9.84 -33.94 0.67
N SER A 4 -8.76 -33.31 1.09
CA SER A 4 -8.65 -31.87 1.26
C SER A 4 -8.69 -31.21 -0.13
N SER A 5 -9.85 -30.80 -0.57
CA SER A 5 -9.97 -29.86 -1.68
C SER A 5 -9.39 -28.53 -1.21
N SER A 6 -8.22 -28.20 -1.75
CA SER A 6 -7.65 -26.86 -1.68
C SER A 6 -8.62 -25.88 -2.34
N ASP A 7 -9.34 -25.12 -1.54
CA ASP A 7 -10.12 -23.99 -1.98
C ASP A 7 -9.17 -22.83 -2.38
N ALA A 8 -8.45 -23.05 -3.46
CA ALA A 8 -7.78 -22.01 -4.22
C ALA A 8 -8.85 -21.34 -5.07
N GLY A 9 -9.76 -20.58 -4.41
CA GLY A 9 -10.82 -19.85 -5.06
C GLY A 9 -10.28 -19.08 -6.25
N ASN A 10 -10.96 -19.23 -7.37
CA ASN A 10 -10.78 -18.63 -8.68
C ASN A 10 -10.53 -17.10 -8.55
N ARG A 11 -9.28 -16.71 -8.22
CA ARG A 11 -8.86 -15.31 -8.17
C ARG A 11 -8.74 -14.84 -9.62
N PRO A 12 -9.32 -13.69 -9.97
CA PRO A 12 -9.14 -13.16 -11.31
C PRO A 12 -7.65 -13.07 -11.62
N ASN A 13 -7.24 -13.45 -12.83
CA ASN A 13 -5.87 -13.31 -13.32
C ASN A 13 -5.55 -11.82 -13.56
N VAL A 14 -5.67 -11.03 -12.50
CA VAL A 14 -5.44 -9.59 -12.52
C VAL A 14 -3.96 -9.30 -12.35
N ARG A 15 -3.48 -8.27 -13.01
CA ARG A 15 -2.08 -7.86 -13.03
C ARG A 15 -2.01 -6.38 -12.67
N TYR A 16 -1.88 -6.10 -11.39
CA TYR A 16 -1.86 -4.74 -10.86
C TYR A 16 -0.47 -4.31 -10.43
N VAL A 17 -0.25 -3.01 -10.49
CA VAL A 17 0.86 -2.35 -9.80
C VAL A 17 0.29 -1.28 -8.87
N ALA A 18 0.77 -1.27 -7.63
CA ALA A 18 0.44 -0.26 -6.63
C ALA A 18 1.72 0.43 -6.16
N ILE A 19 1.62 1.71 -5.91
CA ILE A 19 2.70 2.52 -5.34
C ILE A 19 2.17 3.18 -4.08
N SER A 20 2.93 3.11 -2.99
CA SER A 20 2.62 3.83 -1.76
C SER A 20 3.81 4.62 -1.26
N VAL A 21 3.54 5.86 -0.83
CA VAL A 21 4.51 6.82 -0.31
C VAL A 21 4.12 7.16 1.11
N ASP A 22 5.04 6.99 2.05
CA ASP A 22 4.78 7.15 3.48
C ASP A 22 5.37 8.43 4.06
N ASP A 23 4.87 8.80 5.25
CA ASP A 23 5.37 9.83 6.17
C ASP A 23 4.94 11.27 5.87
N GLY A 24 4.45 11.59 4.69
CA GLY A 24 4.01 12.96 4.37
C GLY A 24 5.17 13.96 4.42
N SER A 25 6.35 13.60 3.94
CA SER A 25 7.54 14.44 3.97
C SER A 25 7.59 15.44 2.82
N LYS A 26 8.36 16.53 2.95
CA LYS A 26 8.46 17.56 1.89
C LYS A 26 8.87 17.00 0.51
N PRO A 27 9.80 16.02 0.39
CA PRO A 27 10.13 15.39 -0.87
C PRO A 27 8.97 14.64 -1.56
N ASP A 28 7.84 14.39 -0.87
CA ASP A 28 6.67 13.73 -1.46
C ASP A 28 6.07 14.55 -2.62
N LEU A 29 6.21 15.88 -2.60
CA LEU A 29 5.80 16.75 -3.70
C LEU A 29 6.55 16.42 -4.99
N ARG A 30 7.86 16.22 -4.90
CA ARG A 30 8.68 15.80 -6.06
C ARG A 30 8.32 14.39 -6.53
N THR A 31 8.01 13.49 -5.62
CA THR A 31 7.53 12.15 -5.97
C THR A 31 6.20 12.25 -6.71
N ALA A 32 5.28 13.10 -6.27
CA ALA A 32 4.00 13.33 -6.94
C ALA A 32 4.19 13.88 -8.37
N GLU A 33 5.09 14.85 -8.56
CA GLU A 33 5.44 15.36 -9.89
C GLU A 33 5.95 14.25 -10.83
N LEU A 34 6.87 13.39 -10.33
CA LEU A 34 7.40 12.28 -11.13
C LEU A 34 6.33 11.23 -11.45
N LEU A 35 5.47 10.88 -10.50
CA LEU A 35 4.34 9.97 -10.73
C LEU A 35 3.38 10.53 -11.78
N HIS A 36 3.02 11.81 -11.67
CA HIS A 36 2.16 12.50 -12.64
C HIS A 36 2.79 12.50 -14.04
N LYS A 37 4.08 12.83 -14.14
CA LYS A 37 4.86 12.80 -15.40
C LYS A 37 4.79 11.45 -16.12
N HIS A 38 4.75 10.35 -15.38
CA HIS A 38 4.70 8.99 -15.92
C HIS A 38 3.28 8.39 -15.98
N GLY A 39 2.23 9.16 -15.64
CA GLY A 39 0.84 8.70 -15.67
C GLY A 39 0.52 7.57 -14.68
N LEU A 40 1.23 7.52 -13.56
CA LEU A 40 1.10 6.46 -12.56
C LEU A 40 0.12 6.85 -11.45
N GLN A 41 -0.54 5.86 -10.86
CA GLN A 41 -1.35 6.00 -9.66
C GLN A 41 -0.53 5.70 -8.41
N ALA A 42 -0.84 6.36 -7.31
CA ALA A 42 -0.21 6.10 -6.01
C ALA A 42 -1.15 6.46 -4.84
N THR A 43 -0.82 5.93 -3.66
CA THR A 43 -1.44 6.30 -2.39
C THR A 43 -0.38 6.92 -1.48
N PHE A 44 -0.59 8.16 -1.06
CA PHE A 44 0.26 8.85 -0.09
C PHE A 44 -0.31 8.70 1.30
N TYR A 45 0.45 8.11 2.22
CA TYR A 45 0.04 7.92 3.61
C TYR A 45 0.61 9.02 4.49
N VAL A 46 -0.26 9.91 4.96
CA VAL A 46 0.13 11.13 5.64
C VAL A 46 -0.34 11.11 7.10
N PRO A 47 0.56 11.22 8.08
CA PRO A 47 0.20 11.47 9.48
C PRO A 47 -0.08 12.96 9.67
N ALA A 48 -0.88 13.32 10.69
CA ALA A 48 -1.07 14.74 11.02
C ALA A 48 0.22 15.37 11.57
N ARG A 49 1.02 14.59 12.26
CA ARG A 49 2.31 14.99 12.84
C ARG A 49 3.27 13.81 12.78
N ASN A 50 4.54 14.11 12.59
CA ASN A 50 5.61 13.13 12.71
C ASN A 50 6.72 13.69 13.60
N PRO A 51 7.00 13.10 14.79
CA PRO A 51 8.03 13.61 15.71
C PRO A 51 9.46 13.49 15.16
N GLU A 52 9.65 12.70 14.09
CA GLU A 52 10.96 12.44 13.51
C GLU A 52 11.29 13.39 12.35
N ARG A 53 10.24 13.90 11.67
CA ARG A 53 10.37 14.71 10.45
C ARG A 53 9.23 15.71 10.32
N PRO A 54 9.47 16.89 9.74
CA PRO A 54 8.40 17.80 9.36
C PRO A 54 7.47 17.14 8.33
N VAL A 55 6.16 17.28 8.57
CA VAL A 55 5.10 16.83 7.65
C VAL A 55 4.73 17.99 6.73
N ILE A 56 4.34 17.69 5.49
CA ILE A 56 3.77 18.67 4.55
C ILE A 56 2.53 19.34 5.14
N THR A 57 2.30 20.57 4.70
CA THR A 57 1.16 21.39 5.17
C THR A 57 -0.17 20.84 4.67
N PRO A 58 -1.30 21.18 5.34
CA PRO A 58 -2.64 20.81 4.83
C PRO A 58 -2.93 21.28 3.40
N SER A 59 -2.34 22.40 2.95
CA SER A 59 -2.46 22.86 1.56
C SER A 59 -1.73 21.95 0.58
N GLU A 60 -0.54 21.48 0.93
CA GLU A 60 0.26 20.52 0.13
C GLU A 60 -0.38 19.13 0.10
N VAL A 61 -1.01 18.71 1.22
CA VAL A 61 -1.82 17.48 1.23
C VAL A 61 -2.98 17.59 0.22
N ARG A 62 -3.68 18.72 0.18
CA ARG A 62 -4.75 18.96 -0.81
C ARG A 62 -4.22 19.00 -2.23
N GLU A 63 -3.06 19.58 -2.46
CA GLU A 63 -2.39 19.59 -3.77
C GLU A 63 -2.12 18.17 -4.26
N ILE A 64 -1.49 17.32 -3.46
CA ILE A 64 -1.29 15.89 -3.78
C ILE A 64 -2.64 15.20 -4.06
N ALA A 65 -3.66 15.49 -3.24
CA ALA A 65 -4.98 14.88 -3.34
C ALA A 65 -5.78 15.25 -4.58
N THR A 66 -5.32 16.23 -5.39
CA THR A 66 -5.93 16.54 -6.69
C THR A 66 -5.70 15.45 -7.73
N HIS A 67 -4.62 14.70 -7.60
CA HIS A 67 -4.19 13.70 -8.58
C HIS A 67 -4.03 12.29 -7.99
N PHE A 68 -3.82 12.18 -6.69
CA PHE A 68 -3.48 10.93 -6.02
C PHE A 68 -4.42 10.62 -4.86
N GLU A 69 -4.48 9.34 -4.49
CA GLU A 69 -5.12 8.95 -3.24
C GLU A 69 -4.27 9.38 -2.05
N VAL A 70 -4.93 9.89 -1.01
CA VAL A 70 -4.29 10.15 0.28
C VAL A 70 -4.96 9.28 1.34
N GLY A 71 -4.14 8.51 2.06
CA GLY A 71 -4.53 7.62 3.14
C GLY A 71 -3.98 8.08 4.49
N SER A 72 -4.55 7.57 5.58
CA SER A 72 -4.15 7.93 6.94
C SER A 72 -2.94 7.12 7.41
N HIS A 73 -2.05 7.82 8.12
CA HIS A 73 -0.86 7.23 8.76
C HIS A 73 -0.79 7.52 10.25
N THR A 74 -1.97 7.49 10.93
CA THR A 74 -2.23 7.88 12.32
C THR A 74 -2.12 9.39 12.57
N LEU A 75 -2.42 9.82 13.79
CA LEU A 75 -2.30 11.23 14.18
C LEU A 75 -0.83 11.65 14.31
N ASN A 76 -0.02 10.90 15.06
CA ASN A 76 1.34 11.26 15.46
C ASN A 76 2.41 10.28 14.94
N HIS A 77 2.15 9.55 13.86
CA HIS A 77 3.06 8.51 13.32
C HIS A 77 3.45 7.47 14.39
N SER A 78 2.53 7.15 15.29
CA SER A 78 2.80 6.27 16.45
C SER A 78 2.82 4.80 16.06
N PRO A 79 3.84 4.02 16.46
CA PRO A 79 3.87 2.57 16.25
C PRO A 79 2.79 1.87 17.13
N LEU A 80 1.66 1.52 16.55
CA LEU A 80 0.45 1.08 17.23
C LEU A 80 0.63 -0.19 18.10
N ARG A 81 1.63 -1.02 17.75
CA ARG A 81 1.95 -2.26 18.48
C ARG A 81 2.22 -2.04 19.96
N PHE A 82 2.80 -0.89 20.29
CA PHE A 82 3.30 -0.58 21.64
C PHE A 82 2.32 0.28 22.47
N LEU A 83 1.20 0.67 21.87
CA LEU A 83 0.20 1.48 22.53
C LEU A 83 -0.85 0.61 23.25
N SER A 84 -1.48 1.18 24.29
CA SER A 84 -2.70 0.61 24.84
C SER A 84 -3.81 0.63 23.79
N GLN A 85 -4.80 -0.25 23.90
CA GLN A 85 -5.92 -0.31 22.97
C GLN A 85 -6.62 1.05 22.81
N ARG A 86 -6.85 1.78 23.91
CA ARG A 86 -7.47 3.11 23.90
C ARG A 86 -6.60 4.13 23.20
N ALA A 87 -5.29 4.14 23.42
CA ALA A 87 -4.37 5.05 22.76
C ALA A 87 -4.26 4.74 21.26
N ALA A 88 -4.18 3.47 20.88
CA ALA A 88 -4.16 3.06 19.47
C ALA A 88 -5.46 3.46 18.75
N ALA A 89 -6.63 3.25 19.37
CA ALA A 89 -7.91 3.67 18.80
C ALA A 89 -7.97 5.19 18.58
N ARG A 90 -7.45 5.99 19.54
CA ARG A 90 -7.37 7.46 19.38
C ARG A 90 -6.44 7.87 18.23
N GLU A 91 -5.25 7.32 18.16
CA GLU A 91 -4.28 7.59 17.08
C GLU A 91 -4.88 7.31 15.70
N ILE A 92 -5.64 6.23 15.57
CA ILE A 92 -6.30 5.84 14.33
C ILE A 92 -7.45 6.80 14.01
N GLN A 93 -8.36 7.04 14.96
CA GLN A 93 -9.55 7.85 14.74
C GLN A 93 -9.21 9.33 14.53
N GLU A 94 -8.43 9.92 15.45
CA GLU A 94 -8.06 11.34 15.35
C GLU A 94 -7.20 11.63 14.11
N GLY A 95 -6.36 10.67 13.67
CA GLY A 95 -5.63 10.77 12.42
C GLY A 95 -6.54 10.72 11.19
N LYS A 96 -7.60 9.91 11.24
CA LYS A 96 -8.63 9.86 10.20
C LYS A 96 -9.40 11.18 10.13
N ASP A 97 -9.94 11.62 11.27
CA ASP A 97 -10.76 12.84 11.38
C ASP A 97 -9.98 14.06 10.87
N TRP A 98 -8.73 14.23 11.30
CA TRP A 98 -7.86 15.29 10.81
C TRP A 98 -7.70 15.26 9.29
N LEU A 99 -7.45 14.07 8.71
CA LEU A 99 -7.21 13.98 7.28
C LEU A 99 -8.49 14.20 6.47
N GLU A 100 -9.64 13.73 6.97
CA GLU A 100 -10.95 13.99 6.37
C GLU A 100 -11.33 15.47 6.42
N ASP A 101 -11.02 16.17 7.52
CA ASP A 101 -11.19 17.63 7.63
C ASP A 101 -10.30 18.37 6.61
N VAL A 102 -9.05 17.94 6.43
CA VAL A 102 -8.14 18.53 5.44
C VAL A 102 -8.65 18.32 4.01
N LEU A 103 -9.16 17.12 3.69
CA LEU A 103 -9.54 16.74 2.33
C LEU A 103 -11.01 17.05 1.97
N GLY A 104 -11.87 17.26 2.96
CA GLY A 104 -13.33 17.44 2.77
C GLY A 104 -14.02 16.16 2.22
N ARG A 105 -13.42 14.99 2.39
CA ARG A 105 -13.94 13.70 1.88
C ARG A 105 -13.50 12.53 2.73
N ASN A 106 -14.24 11.42 2.63
CA ASN A 106 -13.89 10.20 3.35
C ASN A 106 -12.52 9.62 2.93
N VAL A 107 -11.77 9.16 3.94
CA VAL A 107 -10.48 8.48 3.80
C VAL A 107 -10.68 6.99 4.06
N VAL A 108 -10.35 6.16 3.07
CA VAL A 108 -10.65 4.72 3.10
C VAL A 108 -9.40 3.84 3.29
N ALA A 109 -8.22 4.39 3.04
CA ALA A 109 -6.95 3.67 3.09
C ALA A 109 -6.16 4.03 4.35
N PHE A 110 -5.61 3.01 5.00
CA PHE A 110 -4.78 3.14 6.20
C PHE A 110 -3.43 2.46 6.01
N CYS A 111 -2.39 2.99 6.65
CA CYS A 111 -1.09 2.32 6.75
C CYS A 111 -0.59 2.32 8.20
N TYR A 112 -0.06 1.19 8.63
CA TYR A 112 0.54 1.03 9.96
C TYR A 112 1.91 1.70 10.02
N PRO A 113 2.12 2.74 10.87
CA PRO A 113 3.43 3.37 11.02
C PRO A 113 4.52 2.34 11.33
N ARG A 114 5.63 2.40 10.57
CA ARG A 114 6.75 1.46 10.67
C ARG A 114 6.37 -0.02 10.51
N GLY A 115 5.17 -0.32 9.98
CA GLY A 115 4.63 -1.67 9.92
C GLY A 115 4.35 -2.29 11.30
N LYS A 116 4.26 -1.49 12.38
CA LYS A 116 4.12 -2.00 13.75
C LYS A 116 2.67 -2.06 14.21
N PHE A 117 2.12 -3.25 14.18
CA PHE A 117 0.76 -3.57 14.62
C PHE A 117 0.75 -4.85 15.50
N ASN A 118 -0.35 -5.13 16.18
CA ASN A 118 -0.62 -6.36 16.91
C ASN A 118 -1.95 -6.96 16.46
N SER A 119 -2.34 -8.11 17.01
CA SER A 119 -3.55 -8.83 16.59
C SER A 119 -4.87 -8.06 16.78
N ARG A 120 -4.89 -7.01 17.60
CA ARG A 120 -6.08 -6.18 17.87
C ARG A 120 -6.16 -4.97 16.94
N THR A 121 -5.03 -4.50 16.45
CA THR A 121 -4.93 -3.27 15.65
C THR A 121 -5.77 -3.32 14.38
N PRO A 122 -5.80 -4.41 13.57
CA PRO A 122 -6.66 -4.49 12.39
C PRO A 122 -8.15 -4.27 12.68
N THR A 123 -8.64 -4.81 13.82
CA THR A 123 -10.02 -4.59 14.26
C THR A 123 -10.29 -3.12 14.58
N LEU A 124 -9.35 -2.42 15.23
CA LEU A 124 -9.50 -0.99 15.52
C LEU A 124 -9.54 -0.15 14.22
N VAL A 125 -8.68 -0.47 13.24
CA VAL A 125 -8.68 0.20 11.93
C VAL A 125 -10.01 -0.04 11.21
N LYS A 126 -10.54 -1.25 11.24
CA LYS A 126 -11.86 -1.57 10.68
C LYS A 126 -12.98 -0.80 11.39
N GLN A 127 -12.96 -0.72 12.72
CA GLN A 127 -13.94 0.01 13.51
C GLN A 127 -13.94 1.52 13.23
N ALA A 128 -12.80 2.09 12.89
CA ALA A 128 -12.67 3.49 12.44
C ALA A 128 -13.22 3.73 11.02
N GLY A 129 -13.72 2.69 10.33
CA GLY A 129 -14.38 2.80 9.03
C GLY A 129 -13.43 2.82 7.83
N PHE A 130 -12.18 2.39 7.97
CA PHE A 130 -11.31 2.14 6.82
C PHE A 130 -11.72 0.86 6.08
N LEU A 131 -11.45 0.79 4.78
CA LEU A 131 -11.75 -0.38 3.95
C LEU A 131 -10.62 -1.41 3.99
N GLY A 132 -9.40 -0.98 4.28
CA GLY A 132 -8.25 -1.85 4.37
C GLY A 132 -7.02 -1.14 4.92
N ALA A 133 -5.97 -1.92 5.16
CA ALA A 133 -4.72 -1.39 5.70
C ALA A 133 -3.49 -2.08 5.10
N ARG A 134 -2.46 -1.27 4.80
CA ARG A 134 -1.16 -1.72 4.31
C ARG A 134 -0.19 -1.92 5.46
N THR A 135 0.55 -3.02 5.39
CA THR A 135 1.64 -3.40 6.28
C THR A 135 2.98 -3.27 5.57
N CYS A 136 4.09 -3.42 6.30
CA CYS A 136 5.44 -3.52 5.72
C CYS A 136 5.92 -4.98 5.55
N LEU A 137 5.00 -5.95 5.43
CA LEU A 137 5.34 -7.34 5.15
C LEU A 137 5.79 -7.47 3.70
N MET A 138 7.09 -7.72 3.49
CA MET A 138 7.74 -7.69 2.19
C MET A 138 7.65 -9.00 1.40
N CYS A 139 8.00 -8.94 0.11
CA CYS A 139 8.06 -10.06 -0.82
C CYS A 139 6.71 -10.77 -1.03
N LEU A 140 5.62 -10.01 -0.97
CA LEU A 140 4.25 -10.50 -1.17
C LEU A 140 3.68 -9.87 -2.45
N THR A 141 3.14 -10.69 -3.33
CA THR A 141 2.45 -10.28 -4.57
C THR A 141 1.03 -10.81 -4.64
N ASP A 142 0.65 -11.72 -3.74
CA ASP A 142 -0.69 -12.28 -3.68
C ASP A 142 -1.64 -11.37 -2.91
N PHE A 143 -2.94 -11.49 -3.22
CA PHE A 143 -3.99 -10.87 -2.42
C PHE A 143 -4.00 -11.46 -1.00
N PRO A 144 -4.06 -10.63 0.06
CA PRO A 144 -4.10 -11.15 1.43
C PRO A 144 -5.47 -11.81 1.71
N ARG A 145 -5.54 -12.62 2.78
CA ARG A 145 -6.84 -13.14 3.27
C ARG A 145 -7.66 -12.10 4.01
N ASP A 146 -7.00 -11.08 4.54
CA ASP A 146 -7.59 -9.98 5.30
C ASP A 146 -7.15 -8.65 4.66
N PRO A 147 -8.10 -7.79 4.22
CA PRO A 147 -7.78 -6.51 3.61
C PRO A 147 -7.06 -5.54 4.56
N PHE A 148 -7.08 -5.80 5.86
CA PHE A 148 -6.32 -5.03 6.85
C PHE A 148 -4.88 -5.53 7.07
N LEU A 149 -4.43 -6.51 6.30
CA LEU A 149 -3.08 -7.08 6.35
C LEU A 149 -2.40 -7.10 4.97
N TRP A 150 -2.60 -6.05 4.18
CA TRP A 150 -2.01 -5.97 2.84
C TRP A 150 -0.49 -5.81 2.92
N GLY A 151 0.23 -6.76 2.31
CA GLY A 151 1.69 -6.71 2.22
C GLY A 151 2.20 -5.86 1.06
N ILE A 152 3.51 -5.75 0.95
CA ILE A 152 4.22 -5.10 -0.15
C ILE A 152 5.13 -6.08 -0.87
N SER A 153 5.42 -5.83 -2.13
CA SER A 153 6.42 -6.63 -2.84
C SER A 153 7.83 -6.15 -2.51
N SER A 154 8.05 -4.84 -2.56
CA SER A 154 9.36 -4.21 -2.40
C SER A 154 9.26 -2.91 -1.64
N LEU A 155 10.32 -2.59 -0.90
CA LEU A 155 10.59 -1.28 -0.33
C LEU A 155 11.69 -0.62 -1.19
N ALA A 156 11.49 0.64 -1.59
CA ALA A 156 12.48 1.42 -2.34
C ALA A 156 13.65 1.87 -1.44
N PHE A 157 14.27 0.90 -0.80
CA PHE A 157 15.39 1.09 0.10
C PHE A 157 16.27 -0.16 0.10
N ARG A 158 17.59 0.03 0.12
CA ARG A 158 18.54 -1.07 0.14
C ARG A 158 18.62 -1.72 1.52
N LEU A 159 18.11 -2.93 1.64
CA LEU A 159 18.21 -3.74 2.85
C LEU A 159 19.19 -4.90 2.62
N SER A 160 20.11 -5.12 3.56
CA SER A 160 20.97 -6.31 3.50
C SER A 160 20.14 -7.59 3.65
N ARG A 161 20.63 -8.71 3.13
CA ARG A 161 19.97 -10.03 3.26
C ARG A 161 19.67 -10.38 4.72
N THR A 162 20.62 -10.11 5.61
CA THR A 162 20.47 -10.38 7.05
C THR A 162 19.32 -9.58 7.65
N ILE A 163 19.19 -8.29 7.29
CA ILE A 163 18.09 -7.44 7.77
C ILE A 163 16.76 -7.94 7.22
N GLN A 164 16.66 -8.30 5.95
CA GLN A 164 15.43 -8.82 5.35
C GLN A 164 14.97 -10.12 6.01
N VAL A 165 15.88 -11.06 6.21
CA VAL A 165 15.58 -12.34 6.89
C VAL A 165 15.16 -12.09 8.34
N ARG A 166 15.91 -11.27 9.08
CA ARG A 166 15.57 -10.91 10.46
C ARG A 166 14.20 -10.25 10.55
N HIS A 167 13.90 -9.31 9.67
CA HIS A 167 12.61 -8.64 9.62
C HIS A 167 11.46 -9.62 9.35
N ALA A 168 11.63 -10.50 8.35
CA ALA A 168 10.64 -11.51 8.03
C ALA A 168 10.35 -12.45 9.22
N LEU A 169 11.38 -12.86 9.96
CA LEU A 169 11.22 -13.72 11.14
C LEU A 169 10.53 -12.98 12.30
N LEU A 170 10.94 -11.75 12.60
CA LEU A 170 10.37 -10.94 13.68
C LEU A 170 8.88 -10.60 13.45
N GLU A 171 8.51 -10.35 12.20
CA GLU A 171 7.13 -10.04 11.82
C GLU A 171 6.33 -11.31 11.43
N LYS A 172 6.91 -12.51 11.62
CA LYS A 172 6.29 -13.82 11.29
C LYS A 172 5.85 -13.92 9.82
N ASN A 173 6.54 -13.23 8.91
CA ASN A 173 6.28 -13.25 7.47
C ASN A 173 6.99 -14.43 6.79
N LEU A 174 6.59 -15.66 7.12
CA LEU A 174 7.21 -16.87 6.56
C LEU A 174 6.98 -17.00 5.05
N ALA A 175 5.83 -16.53 4.54
CA ALA A 175 5.55 -16.51 3.11
C ALA A 175 6.52 -15.57 2.38
N GLY A 176 6.71 -14.34 2.90
CA GLY A 176 7.68 -13.39 2.35
C GLY A 176 9.11 -13.91 2.41
N LEU A 177 9.51 -14.58 3.50
CA LEU A 177 10.83 -15.19 3.62
C LEU A 177 11.04 -16.28 2.56
N ARG A 178 10.06 -17.18 2.38
CA ARG A 178 10.09 -18.19 1.32
C ARG A 178 10.22 -17.56 -0.06
N ASN A 179 9.43 -16.53 -0.34
CA ASN A 179 9.45 -15.84 -1.62
C ASN A 179 10.79 -15.12 -1.84
N PHE A 180 11.34 -14.46 -0.80
CA PHE A 180 12.65 -13.81 -0.86
C PHE A 180 13.74 -14.77 -1.34
N VAL A 181 13.72 -16.00 -0.86
CA VAL A 181 14.72 -17.03 -1.26
C VAL A 181 14.41 -17.58 -2.66
N ARG A 182 13.15 -17.98 -2.92
CA ARG A 182 12.79 -18.72 -4.13
C ARG A 182 12.53 -17.84 -5.34
N GLU A 183 11.75 -16.77 -5.15
CA GLU A 183 11.30 -15.91 -6.24
C GLU A 183 12.28 -14.76 -6.47
N TYR A 184 12.71 -14.11 -5.39
CA TYR A 184 13.62 -12.96 -5.47
C TYR A 184 15.10 -13.34 -5.44
N ARG A 185 15.44 -14.63 -5.17
CA ARG A 185 16.82 -15.15 -5.15
C ARG A 185 17.76 -14.38 -4.23
N GLY A 186 17.22 -13.81 -3.16
CA GLY A 186 17.98 -13.01 -2.20
C GLY A 186 18.47 -11.66 -2.76
N GLU A 187 17.82 -11.10 -3.79
CA GLU A 187 18.16 -9.80 -4.35
C GLU A 187 17.98 -8.67 -3.31
N THR A 188 18.94 -7.78 -3.22
CA THR A 188 18.98 -6.68 -2.24
C THR A 188 19.00 -5.29 -2.87
N ASP A 189 19.29 -5.18 -4.16
CA ASP A 189 19.08 -3.94 -4.90
C ASP A 189 17.56 -3.76 -5.11
N TRP A 190 16.98 -2.73 -4.52
CA TRP A 190 15.54 -2.53 -4.50
C TRP A 190 14.92 -2.38 -5.91
N ARG A 191 15.67 -1.86 -6.88
CA ARG A 191 15.21 -1.69 -8.27
C ARG A 191 15.04 -3.06 -8.92
N ARG A 192 16.09 -3.89 -8.87
CA ARG A 192 16.05 -5.27 -9.40
C ARG A 192 15.03 -6.12 -8.67
N HIS A 193 14.92 -5.92 -7.35
CA HIS A 193 13.93 -6.61 -6.53
C HIS A 193 12.51 -6.24 -6.99
N PHE A 194 12.25 -4.96 -7.30
CA PHE A 194 10.96 -4.54 -7.79
C PHE A 194 10.71 -4.97 -9.25
N SER A 195 11.69 -4.87 -10.15
CA SER A 195 11.60 -5.44 -11.51
C SER A 195 11.20 -6.92 -11.45
N ARG A 196 11.76 -7.66 -10.49
CA ARG A 196 11.38 -9.07 -10.28
C ARG A 196 9.93 -9.22 -9.82
N SER A 197 9.42 -8.29 -9.00
CA SER A 197 7.99 -8.27 -8.61
C SER A 197 7.08 -8.08 -9.83
N ILE A 198 7.45 -7.20 -10.75
CA ILE A 198 6.73 -6.99 -12.03
C ILE A 198 6.71 -8.28 -12.85
N GLU A 199 7.85 -8.97 -13.01
CA GLU A 199 7.92 -10.23 -13.74
C GLU A 199 7.03 -11.32 -13.12
N ILE A 200 7.06 -11.45 -11.79
CA ILE A 200 6.24 -12.41 -11.05
C ILE A 200 4.75 -12.14 -11.32
N VAL A 201 4.31 -10.88 -11.19
CA VAL A 201 2.91 -10.51 -11.42
C VAL A 201 2.50 -10.66 -12.88
N ARG A 202 3.38 -10.35 -13.83
CA ARG A 202 3.12 -10.60 -15.27
C ARG A 202 2.90 -12.08 -15.57
N SER A 203 3.62 -12.97 -14.89
CA SER A 203 3.56 -14.41 -15.15
C SER A 203 2.36 -15.09 -14.51
N ARG A 204 1.98 -14.72 -13.28
CA ARG A 204 0.97 -15.45 -12.49
C ARG A 204 -0.17 -14.61 -11.94
N GLY A 205 -0.18 -13.30 -12.23
CA GLY A 205 -1.14 -12.37 -11.66
C GLY A 205 -0.76 -11.90 -10.25
N GLY A 206 -1.58 -11.00 -9.69
CA GLY A 206 -1.40 -10.42 -8.36
C GLY A 206 -1.12 -8.91 -8.39
N VAL A 207 -0.39 -8.41 -7.40
CA VAL A 207 -0.05 -7.00 -7.21
C VAL A 207 1.44 -6.82 -7.01
N ALA A 208 2.11 -6.10 -7.90
CA ALA A 208 3.46 -5.59 -7.67
C ALA A 208 3.34 -4.28 -6.87
N HIS A 209 3.64 -4.32 -5.57
CA HIS A 209 3.47 -3.17 -4.68
C HIS A 209 4.82 -2.59 -4.27
N LEU A 210 5.14 -1.40 -4.78
CA LEU A 210 6.31 -0.62 -4.38
C LEU A 210 5.92 0.31 -3.24
N ASN A 211 6.59 0.16 -2.10
CA ASN A 211 6.52 1.12 -0.99
C ASN A 211 7.78 1.96 -0.94
N MET A 212 7.65 3.24 -0.57
CA MET A 212 8.79 4.13 -0.42
C MET A 212 8.55 5.22 0.62
N HIS A 213 9.67 5.82 1.05
CA HIS A 213 9.70 7.10 1.73
C HIS A 213 10.49 8.07 0.84
N SER A 214 9.87 9.16 0.40
CA SER A 214 10.54 10.12 -0.50
C SER A 214 11.77 10.76 0.12
N TRP A 215 11.78 10.92 1.44
CA TRP A 215 12.93 11.46 2.17
C TRP A 215 14.14 10.51 2.12
N GLU A 216 13.95 9.16 2.09
CA GLU A 216 15.05 8.20 1.90
C GLU A 216 15.64 8.32 0.49
N ILE A 217 14.80 8.48 -0.52
CA ILE A 217 15.22 8.71 -1.92
C ILE A 217 16.03 10.00 -2.04
N ASP A 218 15.59 11.07 -1.36
CA ASP A 218 16.28 12.37 -1.36
C ASP A 218 17.62 12.30 -0.65
N GLU A 219 17.66 11.79 0.58
CA GLU A 219 18.89 11.65 1.38
C GLU A 219 19.94 10.77 0.68
N GLN A 220 19.51 9.76 -0.08
CA GLN A 220 20.40 8.88 -0.83
C GLN A 220 20.66 9.32 -2.27
N SER A 221 20.11 10.48 -2.68
CA SER A 221 20.24 11.03 -4.05
C SER A 221 19.79 10.05 -5.14
N GLN A 222 18.74 9.25 -4.88
CA GLN A 222 18.26 8.17 -5.77
C GLN A 222 17.10 8.60 -6.71
N TRP A 223 16.90 9.88 -6.96
CA TRP A 223 15.81 10.38 -7.82
C TRP A 223 15.86 9.83 -9.24
N ALA A 224 17.05 9.71 -9.83
CA ALA A 224 17.21 9.13 -11.17
C ALA A 224 16.85 7.64 -11.21
N ASP A 225 17.18 6.91 -10.16
CA ASP A 225 16.84 5.50 -9.99
C ASP A 225 15.32 5.34 -9.84
N LEU A 226 14.68 6.19 -9.02
CA LEU A 226 13.24 6.18 -8.83
C LEU A 226 12.50 6.47 -10.14
N GLU A 227 12.94 7.49 -10.89
CA GLU A 227 12.34 7.83 -12.18
C GLU A 227 12.52 6.70 -13.21
N SER A 228 13.65 5.99 -13.17
CA SER A 228 13.87 4.81 -14.02
C SER A 228 12.87 3.70 -13.70
N VAL A 229 12.62 3.43 -12.42
CA VAL A 229 11.62 2.44 -11.98
C VAL A 229 10.21 2.88 -12.36
N PHE A 230 9.85 4.16 -12.24
CA PHE A 230 8.54 4.66 -12.67
C PHE A 230 8.34 4.48 -14.18
N ARG A 231 9.37 4.69 -14.99
CA ARG A 231 9.32 4.41 -16.43
C ARG A 231 9.13 2.93 -16.71
N GLU A 232 9.80 2.04 -15.99
CA GLU A 232 9.61 0.59 -16.09
C GLU A 232 8.17 0.20 -15.74
N ILE A 233 7.61 0.76 -14.67
CA ILE A 233 6.21 0.54 -14.29
C ILE A 233 5.27 0.96 -15.41
N ALA A 234 5.41 2.16 -15.95
CA ALA A 234 4.57 2.68 -17.02
C ALA A 234 4.61 1.81 -18.30
N GLN A 235 5.73 1.12 -18.53
CA GLN A 235 5.92 0.21 -19.67
C GLN A 235 5.64 -1.27 -19.35
N SER A 236 5.33 -1.60 -18.09
CA SER A 236 5.20 -2.99 -17.63
C SER A 236 3.99 -3.74 -18.18
N GLY A 237 2.95 -3.03 -18.64
CA GLY A 237 1.65 -3.60 -18.99
C GLY A 237 0.80 -4.04 -17.79
N LEU A 238 1.24 -3.73 -16.56
CA LEU A 238 0.42 -3.88 -15.35
C LEU A 238 -0.55 -2.69 -15.24
N THR A 239 -1.72 -2.92 -14.68
CA THR A 239 -2.71 -1.85 -14.45
C THR A 239 -2.38 -1.11 -13.17
N PRO A 240 -2.06 0.21 -13.22
CA PRO A 240 -1.85 1.01 -12.02
C PRO A 240 -3.15 1.16 -11.22
N VAL A 241 -3.07 0.96 -9.90
CA VAL A 241 -4.21 1.08 -8.97
C VAL A 241 -3.77 1.73 -7.68
N THR A 242 -4.70 2.40 -7.00
CA THR A 242 -4.48 2.89 -5.64
C THR A 242 -4.68 1.78 -4.61
N ASN A 243 -4.23 1.99 -3.38
CA ASN A 243 -4.51 1.03 -2.30
C ASN A 243 -6.00 1.00 -1.96
N GLY A 244 -6.69 2.14 -2.02
CA GLY A 244 -8.14 2.18 -1.84
C GLY A 244 -8.89 1.39 -2.89
N ASP A 245 -8.43 1.37 -4.15
CA ASP A 245 -9.01 0.52 -5.19
C ASP A 245 -8.82 -0.97 -4.85
N LEU A 246 -7.63 -1.37 -4.42
CA LEU A 246 -7.36 -2.73 -3.98
C LEU A 246 -8.28 -3.13 -2.81
N PHE A 247 -8.48 -2.24 -1.83
CA PHE A 247 -9.33 -2.51 -0.67
C PHE A 247 -10.82 -2.59 -1.05
N ARG A 248 -11.30 -1.76 -1.98
CA ARG A 248 -12.67 -1.84 -2.51
C ARG A 248 -12.89 -3.15 -3.25
N MET A 249 -11.96 -3.55 -4.12
CA MET A 249 -12.04 -4.83 -4.83
C MET A 249 -12.05 -6.05 -3.91
N TRP A 250 -11.47 -5.93 -2.71
CA TRP A 250 -11.42 -7.01 -1.73
C TRP A 250 -12.64 -7.07 -0.80
N SER A 251 -13.45 -6.01 -0.72
CA SER A 251 -14.62 -5.96 0.15
C SER A 251 -15.70 -6.94 -0.35
N PRO A 252 -16.23 -7.86 0.50
CA PRO A 252 -17.29 -8.80 0.08
C PRO A 252 -18.57 -8.12 -0.41
N SER A 253 -18.77 -6.84 -0.08
CA SER A 253 -19.90 -6.03 -0.52
C SER A 253 -19.75 -5.46 -1.94
N ALA A 254 -18.57 -5.57 -2.57
CA ALA A 254 -18.32 -5.05 -3.92
C ALA A 254 -18.69 -6.03 -5.04
N VAL A 255 -19.14 -7.24 -4.71
CA VAL A 255 -19.63 -8.25 -5.68
C VAL A 255 -21.14 -8.10 -5.87
N GLN A 256 -21.64 -6.90 -6.14
CA GLN A 256 -22.90 -6.74 -6.86
C GLN A 256 -22.57 -6.41 -8.32
N PRO A 257 -22.99 -7.24 -9.29
CA PRO A 257 -22.89 -6.87 -10.69
C PRO A 257 -23.72 -5.61 -10.91
N LEU A 258 -23.13 -4.61 -11.58
CA LEU A 258 -23.90 -3.51 -12.17
C LEU A 258 -25.04 -4.13 -12.99
N ALA A 259 -26.24 -4.12 -12.46
CA ALA A 259 -27.45 -4.42 -13.21
C ALA A 259 -27.54 -3.40 -14.34
N MET A 260 -27.29 -3.86 -15.56
CA MET A 260 -27.60 -3.10 -16.76
C MET A 260 -29.08 -2.76 -16.70
N SER A 261 -29.41 -1.50 -16.51
CA SER A 261 -30.76 -0.99 -16.71
C SER A 261 -31.06 -1.12 -18.21
N GLU A 262 -31.76 -2.20 -18.59
CA GLU A 262 -32.44 -2.26 -19.86
C GLU A 262 -33.51 -1.17 -19.89
N ALA A 263 -33.25 -0.14 -20.67
CA ALA A 263 -34.23 0.85 -21.04
C ALA A 263 -35.27 0.15 -21.97
N THR A 264 -36.37 -0.30 -21.39
CA THR A 264 -37.52 -0.73 -22.17
C THR A 264 -38.17 0.51 -22.79
N SER A 265 -37.85 0.73 -24.06
CA SER A 265 -38.70 1.56 -24.94
C SER A 265 -40.01 0.84 -25.13
N GLN A 266 -41.09 1.36 -24.57
CA GLN A 266 -42.43 1.04 -25.06
C GLN A 266 -43.04 2.28 -25.70
N SER A 267 -43.08 2.21 -27.00
CA SER A 267 -43.96 3.01 -27.85
C SER A 267 -45.43 2.63 -27.61
N LYS A 268 -46.22 3.59 -27.30
CA LYS A 268 -47.58 3.75 -27.88
C LYS A 268 -48.02 5.20 -27.72
#